data_838be820f798f46c1b212674d5b199b1
#
_entry.id   838be820f798f46c1b212674d5b199b1
#
_cell.length_a   1.000
_cell.length_b   1.000
_cell.length_c   1.000
_cell.angle_alpha   90.00
_cell.angle_beta   90.00
_cell.angle_gamma   90.00
#
_symmetry.space_group_name_H-M   'P 1'
#
loop_
_entity.id
_entity.type
_entity.pdbx_description
1 polymer ?
#
loop_
_entity_poly.entity_id
_entity_poly.type
_entity_poly.pdbx_seq_one_letter_code
_entity_poly.pdbx_strand_id
1 'polypeptide(L)'
;MTLGSIFEAAGREVSTALADWEDRLDGWCGEYRSGTGSGGGAADAEIVEVRLGFAVYLFDLTLERVVVAYGLSQPPARARDTSRMRGFPDVGRSFAARLGTDAPAADKGHFLAHAAGGELDMNLFPQRRDLNRGWSEEGKLYRRMERRIAGSPGTFHYHRPLYADESWVPWRLELGALLDDRDWWVERFANR
;
A
#
# COMPACT_ATOMS: atom_id res chain seq x y z
N MET A 1 -0.71 14.55 -11.09
CA MET A 1 0.51 15.25 -10.56
C MET A 1 1.66 14.28 -10.67
N THR A 2 2.81 14.69 -11.19
CA THR A 2 3.89 13.78 -11.55
C THR A 2 4.73 13.37 -10.32
N LEU A 3 5.41 12.23 -10.42
CA LEU A 3 6.44 11.78 -9.47
C LEU A 3 7.42 12.93 -9.11
N GLY A 4 7.81 13.73 -10.12
CA GLY A 4 8.68 14.89 -9.95
C GLY A 4 8.23 15.87 -8.87
N SER A 5 6.92 16.13 -8.74
CA SER A 5 6.41 17.06 -7.73
C SER A 5 6.57 16.58 -6.28
N ILE A 6 6.64 15.26 -6.04
CA ILE A 6 6.90 14.70 -4.71
C ILE A 6 8.37 14.90 -4.34
N PHE A 7 9.27 14.63 -5.29
CA PHE A 7 10.71 14.80 -5.09
C PHE A 7 11.10 16.27 -4.97
N GLU A 8 10.53 17.14 -5.80
CA GLU A 8 10.72 18.60 -5.71
C GLU A 8 10.29 19.13 -4.33
N ALA A 9 9.12 18.72 -3.84
CA ALA A 9 8.64 19.10 -2.52
C ALA A 9 9.55 18.61 -1.37
N ALA A 10 10.29 17.52 -1.61
CA ALA A 10 11.30 16.99 -0.69
C ALA A 10 12.69 17.61 -0.87
N GLY A 11 12.86 18.55 -1.83
CA GLY A 11 14.16 19.13 -2.18
C GLY A 11 15.14 18.13 -2.80
N ARG A 12 14.63 17.14 -3.55
CA ARG A 12 15.41 16.05 -4.14
C ARG A 12 15.17 15.93 -5.64
N GLU A 13 16.14 15.38 -6.34
CA GLU A 13 16.01 14.96 -7.73
C GLU A 13 15.41 13.55 -7.81
N VAL A 14 14.65 13.29 -8.88
CA VAL A 14 14.11 11.97 -9.16
C VAL A 14 15.24 11.03 -9.58
N SER A 15 15.36 9.90 -8.89
CA SER A 15 16.35 8.87 -9.26
C SER A 15 16.10 8.32 -10.67
N THR A 16 17.17 8.06 -11.43
CA THR A 16 17.09 7.38 -12.72
C THR A 16 16.48 5.98 -12.65
N ALA A 17 16.54 5.32 -11.48
CA ALA A 17 15.87 4.05 -11.23
C ALA A 17 14.33 4.15 -11.23
N LEU A 18 13.79 5.37 -11.29
CA LEU A 18 12.36 5.66 -11.40
C LEU A 18 11.95 6.18 -12.78
N ALA A 19 12.82 6.12 -13.77
CA ALA A 19 12.55 6.63 -15.12
C ALA A 19 11.34 5.95 -15.79
N ASP A 20 11.08 4.68 -15.47
CA ASP A 20 9.95 3.87 -15.96
C ASP A 20 8.74 3.85 -15.01
N TRP A 21 8.72 4.72 -13.98
CA TRP A 21 7.68 4.64 -12.92
C TRP A 21 6.27 4.90 -13.44
N GLU A 22 6.10 5.91 -14.30
CA GLU A 22 4.78 6.25 -14.86
C GLU A 22 4.26 5.11 -15.77
N ASP A 23 5.11 4.53 -16.61
CA ASP A 23 4.78 3.38 -17.45
C ASP A 23 4.38 2.16 -16.59
N ARG A 24 5.06 1.98 -15.46
CA ARG A 24 4.74 0.92 -14.50
C ARG A 24 3.38 1.14 -13.85
N LEU A 25 3.06 2.36 -13.44
CA LEU A 25 1.74 2.71 -12.90
C LEU A 25 0.63 2.48 -13.93
N ASP A 26 0.83 2.90 -15.17
CA ASP A 26 -0.13 2.70 -16.26
C ASP A 26 -0.35 1.22 -16.53
N GLY A 27 0.71 0.42 -16.55
CA GLY A 27 0.65 -1.04 -16.65
C GLY A 27 -0.18 -1.65 -15.52
N TRP A 28 0.07 -1.27 -14.27
CA TRP A 28 -0.68 -1.78 -13.11
C TRP A 28 -2.15 -1.35 -13.10
N CYS A 29 -2.46 -0.13 -13.53
CA CYS A 29 -3.84 0.31 -13.71
C CYS A 29 -4.55 -0.47 -14.82
N GLY A 30 -3.83 -0.80 -15.91
CA GLY A 30 -4.33 -1.66 -16.98
C GLY A 30 -4.60 -3.09 -16.51
N GLU A 31 -3.67 -3.70 -15.77
CA GLU A 31 -3.85 -5.01 -15.14
C GLU A 31 -5.03 -5.03 -14.16
N TYR A 32 -5.18 -3.97 -13.36
CA TYR A 32 -6.30 -3.82 -12.43
C TYR A 32 -7.65 -3.78 -13.16
N ARG A 33 -7.78 -2.98 -14.23
CA ARG A 33 -9.02 -2.90 -15.01
C ARG A 33 -9.34 -4.19 -15.75
N SER A 34 -8.33 -4.85 -16.32
CA SER A 34 -8.53 -6.09 -17.07
C SER A 34 -8.77 -7.33 -16.20
N GLY A 35 -8.52 -7.26 -14.90
CA GLY A 35 -8.53 -8.41 -14.00
C GLY A 35 -7.40 -9.41 -14.25
N THR A 36 -6.48 -9.10 -15.18
CA THR A 36 -5.31 -9.92 -15.44
C THR A 36 -4.31 -9.74 -14.29
N GLY A 37 -3.91 -10.80 -13.65
CA GLY A 37 -2.92 -10.77 -12.56
C GLY A 37 -3.46 -10.96 -11.15
N SER A 38 -4.71 -10.60 -10.86
CA SER A 38 -5.30 -10.80 -9.53
C SER A 38 -6.75 -11.30 -9.51
N GLY A 39 -7.43 -11.34 -10.66
CA GLY A 39 -8.81 -11.86 -10.77
C GLY A 39 -9.92 -10.90 -10.29
N GLY A 40 -9.59 -9.83 -9.59
CA GLY A 40 -10.54 -8.85 -9.05
C GLY A 40 -10.53 -7.52 -9.81
N GLY A 41 -10.55 -7.57 -11.15
CA GLY A 41 -10.56 -6.38 -11.98
C GLY A 41 -11.89 -5.63 -11.95
N ALA A 42 -11.84 -4.34 -12.23
CA ALA A 42 -12.98 -3.47 -12.42
C ALA A 42 -12.82 -2.77 -13.77
N ALA A 43 -13.47 -3.28 -14.80
CA ALA A 43 -13.34 -2.76 -16.17
C ALA A 43 -13.81 -1.29 -16.29
N ASP A 44 -14.73 -0.90 -15.42
CA ASP A 44 -15.30 0.45 -15.28
C ASP A 44 -14.68 1.25 -14.13
N ALA A 45 -13.52 0.83 -13.61
CA ALA A 45 -12.85 1.50 -12.51
C ALA A 45 -12.55 2.98 -12.82
N GLU A 46 -13.08 3.86 -12.01
CA GLU A 46 -12.76 5.28 -11.98
C GLU A 46 -11.58 5.51 -11.03
N ILE A 47 -10.36 5.45 -11.55
CA ILE A 47 -9.14 5.61 -10.75
C ILE A 47 -8.78 7.09 -10.66
N VAL A 48 -8.75 7.61 -9.44
CA VAL A 48 -8.33 8.98 -9.13
C VAL A 48 -7.02 8.99 -8.34
N GLU A 49 -6.24 10.05 -8.54
CA GLU A 49 -5.03 10.29 -7.74
C GLU A 49 -5.37 11.15 -6.53
N VAL A 50 -5.03 10.67 -5.34
CA VAL A 50 -5.16 11.42 -4.09
C VAL A 50 -3.79 11.57 -3.44
N ARG A 51 -3.40 12.79 -3.08
CA ARG A 51 -2.14 13.10 -2.42
C ARG A 51 -2.34 13.49 -0.96
N LEU A 52 -1.59 12.85 -0.07
CA LEU A 52 -1.53 13.18 1.34
C LEU A 52 -0.05 13.36 1.74
N GLY A 53 0.40 14.62 1.84
CA GLY A 53 1.81 14.93 2.10
C GLY A 53 2.74 14.41 1.00
N PHE A 54 3.66 13.52 1.34
CA PHE A 54 4.59 12.87 0.42
C PHE A 54 4.10 11.49 -0.08
N ALA A 55 2.85 11.15 0.20
CA ALA A 55 2.18 9.93 -0.24
C ALA A 55 1.17 10.22 -1.34
N VAL A 56 1.09 9.32 -2.31
CA VAL A 56 0.10 9.31 -3.39
C VAL A 56 -0.63 7.99 -3.37
N TYR A 57 -1.93 8.06 -3.56
CA TYR A 57 -2.82 6.90 -3.65
C TYR A 57 -3.56 6.96 -4.98
N LEU A 58 -3.44 5.92 -5.79
CA LEU A 58 -4.36 5.66 -6.88
C LEU A 58 -5.55 4.92 -6.29
N PHE A 59 -6.70 5.55 -6.30
CA PHE A 59 -7.90 5.06 -5.63
C PHE A 59 -9.02 4.85 -6.63
N ASP A 60 -9.62 3.67 -6.61
CA ASP A 60 -10.79 3.33 -7.41
C ASP A 60 -12.05 3.79 -6.67
N LEU A 61 -12.76 4.76 -7.25
CA LEU A 61 -14.03 5.28 -6.71
C LEU A 61 -15.18 4.28 -6.87
N THR A 62 -15.11 3.39 -7.85
CA THR A 62 -16.18 2.40 -8.12
C THR A 62 -16.21 1.32 -7.04
N LEU A 63 -15.05 0.78 -6.66
CA LEU A 63 -14.93 -0.28 -5.66
C LEU A 63 -14.39 0.21 -4.30
N GLU A 64 -14.23 1.52 -4.14
CA GLU A 64 -13.79 2.19 -2.91
C GLU A 64 -12.52 1.58 -2.29
N ARG A 65 -11.48 1.36 -3.13
CA ARG A 65 -10.25 0.72 -2.70
C ARG A 65 -8.99 1.26 -3.37
N VAL A 66 -7.85 1.10 -2.71
CA VAL A 66 -6.55 1.54 -3.23
C VAL A 66 -6.07 0.58 -4.32
N VAL A 67 -5.62 1.10 -5.45
CA VAL A 67 -4.97 0.35 -6.53
C VAL A 67 -3.46 0.30 -6.33
N VAL A 68 -2.86 1.44 -5.99
CA VAL A 68 -1.44 1.58 -5.62
C VAL A 68 -1.31 2.73 -4.62
N ALA A 69 -0.47 2.56 -3.60
CA ALA A 69 0.00 3.63 -2.74
C ALA A 69 1.51 3.76 -2.88
N TYR A 70 2.05 4.96 -3.04
CA TYR A 70 3.50 5.19 -3.17
C TYR A 70 3.91 6.55 -2.64
N GLY A 71 5.20 6.73 -2.40
CA GLY A 71 5.73 8.02 -1.97
C GLY A 71 7.12 7.96 -1.38
N LEU A 72 7.53 9.07 -0.75
CA LEU A 72 8.78 9.16 0.00
C LEU A 72 8.52 8.92 1.49
N SER A 73 9.31 8.06 2.11
CA SER A 73 9.25 7.85 3.55
C SER A 73 9.62 9.14 4.28
N GLN A 74 8.86 9.45 5.35
CA GLN A 74 9.08 10.60 6.21
C GLN A 74 8.92 10.19 7.67
N PRO A 75 9.56 10.88 8.62
CA PRO A 75 9.17 10.74 10.01
C PRO A 75 7.68 11.07 10.18
N PRO A 76 6.95 10.38 11.06
CA PRO A 76 5.54 10.68 11.27
C PRO A 76 5.37 12.13 11.75
N ALA A 77 4.50 12.88 11.07
CA ALA A 77 4.26 14.30 11.35
C ALA A 77 3.61 14.52 12.73
N ARG A 78 2.92 13.51 13.25
CA ARG A 78 2.23 13.54 14.55
C ARG A 78 2.12 12.14 15.16
N ALA A 79 1.82 12.09 16.45
CA ALA A 79 1.49 10.84 17.13
C ALA A 79 0.27 10.16 16.48
N ARG A 80 0.25 8.83 16.49
CA ARG A 80 -0.85 8.03 15.91
C ARG A 80 -2.16 8.30 16.66
N ASP A 81 -3.14 8.86 15.98
CA ASP A 81 -4.49 9.06 16.53
C ASP A 81 -5.31 7.78 16.41
N THR A 82 -5.27 6.97 17.46
CA THR A 82 -6.04 5.71 17.52
C THR A 82 -7.55 5.94 17.60
N SER A 83 -8.02 7.16 17.94
CA SER A 83 -9.45 7.48 17.98
C SER A 83 -10.07 7.46 16.58
N ARG A 84 -9.37 7.97 15.59
CA ARG A 84 -9.79 7.96 14.18
C ARG A 84 -9.92 6.54 13.61
N MET A 85 -9.14 5.59 14.14
CA MET A 85 -9.22 4.19 13.72
C MET A 85 -10.48 3.46 14.21
N ARG A 86 -11.20 3.99 15.21
CA ARG A 86 -12.40 3.33 15.76
C ARG A 86 -13.57 3.33 14.78
N GLY A 87 -13.72 4.39 13.98
CA GLY A 87 -14.75 4.51 12.95
C GLY A 87 -14.50 3.69 11.69
N PHE A 88 -13.32 3.09 11.57
CA PHE A 88 -12.96 2.28 10.40
C PHE A 88 -13.74 0.94 10.41
N PRO A 89 -14.17 0.41 9.23
CA PRO A 89 -14.89 -0.84 9.15
C PRO A 89 -14.24 -1.98 9.92
N ASP A 90 -15.06 -2.90 10.43
CA ASP A 90 -14.59 -4.09 11.14
C ASP A 90 -13.81 -5.00 10.19
N VAL A 91 -12.48 -4.96 10.30
CA VAL A 91 -11.58 -5.73 9.43
C VAL A 91 -11.73 -7.25 9.64
N GLY A 92 -12.07 -7.70 10.85
CA GLY A 92 -12.31 -9.10 11.12
C GLY A 92 -13.55 -9.59 10.38
N ARG A 93 -14.63 -8.81 10.39
CA ARG A 93 -15.86 -9.11 9.65
C ARG A 93 -15.60 -9.08 8.12
N SER A 94 -14.82 -8.11 7.63
CA SER A 94 -14.45 -8.04 6.22
C SER A 94 -13.65 -9.25 5.77
N PHE A 95 -12.69 -9.72 6.60
CA PHE A 95 -11.95 -10.95 6.33
C PHE A 95 -12.86 -12.18 6.33
N ALA A 96 -13.73 -12.32 7.35
CA ALA A 96 -14.66 -13.46 7.43
C ALA A 96 -15.65 -13.47 6.25
N ALA A 97 -16.16 -12.31 5.84
CA ALA A 97 -17.04 -12.20 4.68
C ALA A 97 -16.33 -12.63 3.37
N ARG A 98 -15.02 -12.36 3.26
CA ARG A 98 -14.21 -12.65 2.08
C ARG A 98 -13.69 -14.09 2.05
N LEU A 99 -13.21 -14.62 3.18
CA LEU A 99 -12.46 -15.88 3.29
C LEU A 99 -13.25 -16.99 4.00
N GLY A 100 -14.43 -16.69 4.51
CA GLY A 100 -15.25 -17.63 5.26
C GLY A 100 -14.97 -17.65 6.76
N THR A 101 -15.62 -18.59 7.47
CA THR A 101 -15.55 -18.68 8.95
C THR A 101 -14.16 -19.04 9.46
N ASP A 102 -13.35 -19.71 8.65
CA ASP A 102 -11.98 -20.11 9.00
C ASP A 102 -10.94 -19.05 8.64
N ALA A 103 -11.40 -17.83 8.30
CA ALA A 103 -10.51 -16.71 7.97
C ALA A 103 -9.51 -16.44 9.11
N PRO A 104 -8.25 -16.17 8.80
CA PRO A 104 -7.27 -15.80 9.81
C PRO A 104 -7.69 -14.48 10.48
N ALA A 105 -7.22 -14.29 11.71
CA ALA A 105 -7.46 -13.03 12.42
C ALA A 105 -6.84 -11.86 11.65
N ALA A 106 -7.58 -10.75 11.54
CA ALA A 106 -7.16 -9.55 10.84
C ALA A 106 -6.90 -8.38 11.80
N ASP A 107 -6.00 -7.52 11.40
CA ASP A 107 -5.73 -6.21 12.00
C ASP A 107 -5.95 -5.11 10.94
N LYS A 108 -6.03 -3.86 11.38
CA LYS A 108 -6.00 -2.69 10.49
C LYS A 108 -4.55 -2.45 10.06
N GLY A 109 -4.20 -2.90 8.86
CA GLY A 109 -2.91 -2.65 8.23
C GLY A 109 -2.85 -1.26 7.60
N HIS A 110 -1.64 -0.82 7.25
CA HIS A 110 -1.37 0.39 6.50
C HIS A 110 -0.67 0.04 5.20
N PHE A 111 -1.09 0.63 4.07
CA PHE A 111 -0.32 0.51 2.84
C PHE A 111 1.05 1.17 3.01
N LEU A 112 1.08 2.44 3.39
CA LEU A 112 2.31 3.11 3.77
C LEU A 112 2.38 3.19 5.29
N ALA A 113 3.41 2.59 5.88
CA ALA A 113 3.53 2.47 7.33
C ALA A 113 3.48 3.83 8.03
N HIS A 114 2.76 3.94 9.16
CA HIS A 114 2.73 5.17 9.95
C HIS A 114 4.14 5.63 10.37
N ALA A 115 5.03 4.70 10.70
CA ALA A 115 6.42 4.99 11.03
C ALA A 115 7.22 5.58 9.85
N ALA A 116 6.73 5.43 8.62
CA ALA A 116 7.30 6.01 7.40
C ALA A 116 6.50 7.22 6.90
N GLY A 117 5.65 7.81 7.74
CA GLY A 117 4.84 8.98 7.42
C GLY A 117 3.48 8.69 6.78
N GLY A 118 3.06 7.43 6.72
CA GLY A 118 1.73 7.06 6.24
C GLY A 118 0.63 7.59 7.16
N GLU A 119 -0.36 8.24 6.57
CA GLU A 119 -1.54 8.76 7.27
C GLU A 119 -2.57 7.65 7.52
N LEU A 120 -3.73 8.02 8.09
CA LEU A 120 -4.88 7.15 8.29
C LEU A 120 -5.81 7.17 7.05
N ASP A 121 -7.07 6.85 7.25
CA ASP A 121 -8.15 6.91 6.28
C ASP A 121 -7.94 5.89 5.12
N MET A 122 -7.84 6.32 3.87
CA MET A 122 -7.65 5.43 2.72
C MET A 122 -6.37 4.59 2.75
N ASN A 123 -5.44 4.93 3.61
CA ASN A 123 -4.22 4.17 3.84
C ASN A 123 -4.45 2.87 4.64
N LEU A 124 -5.64 2.67 5.20
CA LEU A 124 -5.97 1.50 6.02
C LEU A 124 -6.64 0.40 5.19
N PHE A 125 -6.31 -0.85 5.50
CA PHE A 125 -6.93 -2.02 4.89
C PHE A 125 -6.96 -3.22 5.85
N PRO A 126 -7.81 -4.22 5.61
CA PRO A 126 -7.78 -5.47 6.37
C PRO A 126 -6.52 -6.27 6.05
N GLN A 127 -5.68 -6.48 7.05
CA GLN A 127 -4.43 -7.21 6.92
C GLN A 127 -4.39 -8.43 7.85
N ARG A 128 -3.90 -9.55 7.34
CA ARG A 128 -3.66 -10.76 8.14
C ARG A 128 -2.80 -10.42 9.36
N ARG A 129 -3.26 -10.79 10.56
CA ARG A 129 -2.68 -10.35 11.83
C ARG A 129 -1.23 -10.79 12.02
N ASP A 130 -0.90 -12.04 11.70
CA ASP A 130 0.45 -12.56 11.85
C ASP A 130 1.45 -11.89 10.90
N LEU A 131 0.98 -11.49 9.69
CA LEU A 131 1.75 -10.67 8.75
C LEU A 131 2.00 -9.29 9.36
N ASN A 132 0.91 -8.59 9.77
CA ASN A 132 0.98 -7.24 10.31
C ASN A 132 1.86 -7.15 11.58
N ARG A 133 1.80 -8.16 12.45
CA ARG A 133 2.54 -8.17 13.73
C ARG A 133 3.93 -8.79 13.65
N GLY A 134 4.29 -9.38 12.50
CA GLY A 134 5.59 -10.04 12.35
C GLY A 134 5.69 -11.37 13.07
N TRP A 135 4.60 -12.10 13.23
CA TRP A 135 4.58 -13.37 13.95
C TRP A 135 4.90 -14.59 13.07
N SER A 136 4.66 -14.49 11.77
CA SER A 136 5.08 -15.48 10.79
C SER A 136 6.43 -15.12 10.17
N GLU A 137 7.05 -16.04 9.42
CA GLU A 137 8.28 -15.73 8.67
C GLU A 137 8.05 -14.66 7.62
N GLU A 138 6.92 -14.71 6.88
CA GLU A 138 6.52 -13.62 5.99
C GLU A 138 6.34 -12.30 6.76
N GLY A 139 5.71 -12.36 7.93
CA GLY A 139 5.51 -11.19 8.78
C GLY A 139 6.80 -10.58 9.29
N LYS A 140 7.80 -11.40 9.64
CA LYS A 140 9.13 -10.90 10.03
C LYS A 140 9.80 -10.16 8.85
N LEU A 141 9.70 -10.71 7.64
CA LEU A 141 10.21 -10.06 6.42
C LEU A 141 9.49 -8.76 6.15
N TYR A 142 8.15 -8.76 6.19
CA TYR A 142 7.31 -7.58 6.04
C TYR A 142 7.71 -6.46 6.99
N ARG A 143 7.80 -6.76 8.30
CA ARG A 143 8.22 -5.80 9.32
C ARG A 143 9.67 -5.35 9.18
N ARG A 144 10.55 -6.17 8.62
CA ARG A 144 11.93 -5.78 8.30
C ARG A 144 11.97 -4.74 7.19
N MET A 145 11.16 -4.92 6.12
CA MET A 145 11.03 -3.93 5.05
C MET A 145 10.49 -2.61 5.59
N GLU A 146 9.38 -2.63 6.33
CA GLU A 146 8.82 -1.41 6.93
C GLU A 146 9.84 -0.66 7.80
N ARG A 147 10.59 -1.39 8.65
CA ARG A 147 11.64 -0.77 9.48
C ARG A 147 12.77 -0.18 8.66
N ARG A 148 13.19 -0.83 7.57
CA ARG A 148 14.22 -0.30 6.68
C ARG A 148 13.77 0.98 6.00
N ILE A 149 12.54 1.01 5.49
CA ILE A 149 11.92 2.19 4.86
C ILE A 149 11.81 3.34 5.87
N ALA A 150 11.26 3.08 7.06
CA ALA A 150 11.07 4.09 8.10
C ALA A 150 12.40 4.62 8.67
N GLY A 151 13.43 3.77 8.74
CA GLY A 151 14.77 4.12 9.23
C GLY A 151 15.61 4.93 8.24
N SER A 152 15.14 5.12 7.02
CA SER A 152 15.83 5.89 5.97
C SER A 152 14.85 6.89 5.33
N PRO A 153 14.58 8.04 5.98
CA PRO A 153 13.69 9.07 5.44
C PRO A 153 14.11 9.49 4.03
N GLY A 154 13.13 9.69 3.15
CA GLY A 154 13.33 9.95 1.74
C GLY A 154 13.43 8.68 0.88
N THR A 155 13.37 7.47 1.44
CA THR A 155 13.28 6.25 0.64
C THR A 155 11.98 6.25 -0.17
N PHE A 156 12.10 6.11 -1.49
CA PHE A 156 10.92 5.88 -2.33
C PHE A 156 10.42 4.46 -2.12
N HIS A 157 9.11 4.31 -1.89
CA HIS A 157 8.50 3.02 -1.69
C HIS A 157 7.06 2.99 -2.19
N TYR A 158 6.56 1.78 -2.47
CA TYR A 158 5.18 1.58 -2.87
C TYR A 158 4.57 0.35 -2.23
N HIS A 159 3.26 0.34 -2.15
CA HIS A 159 2.42 -0.80 -1.83
C HIS A 159 1.38 -1.00 -2.92
N ARG A 160 1.36 -2.19 -3.50
CA ARG A 160 0.37 -2.59 -4.50
C ARG A 160 -0.47 -3.73 -3.93
N PRO A 161 -1.72 -3.46 -3.52
CA PRO A 161 -2.66 -4.50 -3.18
C PRO A 161 -3.11 -5.25 -4.43
N LEU A 162 -3.22 -6.58 -4.33
CA LEU A 162 -3.74 -7.44 -5.39
C LEU A 162 -5.05 -8.05 -4.89
N TYR A 163 -6.13 -7.84 -5.65
CA TYR A 163 -7.47 -8.27 -5.28
C TYR A 163 -7.89 -9.47 -6.11
N ALA A 164 -8.52 -10.47 -5.49
CA ALA A 164 -9.05 -11.65 -6.18
C ALA A 164 -10.54 -11.52 -6.53
N ASP A 165 -11.21 -10.46 -6.05
CA ASP A 165 -12.61 -10.15 -6.28
C ASP A 165 -12.87 -8.65 -6.09
N GLU A 166 -14.14 -8.24 -6.08
CA GLU A 166 -14.58 -6.86 -5.91
C GLU A 166 -14.49 -6.34 -4.47
N SER A 167 -14.13 -7.18 -3.50
CA SER A 167 -13.99 -6.73 -2.12
C SER A 167 -12.80 -5.79 -1.94
N TRP A 168 -12.85 -4.96 -0.88
CA TRP A 168 -11.74 -4.08 -0.51
C TRP A 168 -10.61 -4.81 0.27
N VAL A 169 -10.74 -6.14 0.44
CA VAL A 169 -9.74 -6.98 1.12
C VAL A 169 -8.74 -7.50 0.08
N PRO A 170 -7.49 -7.01 0.06
CA PRO A 170 -6.50 -7.56 -0.84
C PRO A 170 -6.16 -9.01 -0.44
N TRP A 171 -5.98 -9.87 -1.42
CA TRP A 171 -5.57 -11.25 -1.15
C TRP A 171 -4.05 -11.42 -1.12
N ARG A 172 -3.33 -10.50 -1.77
CA ARG A 172 -1.86 -10.38 -1.71
C ARG A 172 -1.46 -8.92 -1.65
N LEU A 173 -0.26 -8.70 -1.16
CA LEU A 173 0.37 -7.39 -1.09
C LEU A 173 1.73 -7.46 -1.78
N GLU A 174 2.03 -6.53 -2.65
CA GLU A 174 3.37 -6.32 -3.18
C GLU A 174 3.91 -5.04 -2.55
N LEU A 175 5.05 -5.14 -1.88
CA LEU A 175 5.76 -4.02 -1.26
C LEU A 175 7.09 -3.85 -1.96
N GLY A 176 7.38 -2.67 -2.46
CA GLY A 176 8.65 -2.31 -3.06
C GLY A 176 9.27 -1.09 -2.42
N ALA A 177 10.58 -1.09 -2.29
CA ALA A 177 11.38 0.04 -1.82
C ALA A 177 12.60 0.23 -2.70
N LEU A 178 12.93 1.47 -3.05
CA LEU A 178 14.14 1.82 -3.76
C LEU A 178 15.23 2.16 -2.73
N LEU A 179 16.13 1.21 -2.50
CA LEU A 179 17.21 1.36 -1.54
C LEU A 179 18.36 2.16 -2.15
N ASP A 180 18.86 3.14 -1.38
CA ASP A 180 20.00 3.98 -1.74
C ASP A 180 19.89 4.59 -3.15
N ASP A 181 18.63 4.87 -3.59
CA ASP A 181 18.23 5.44 -4.88
C ASP A 181 18.65 4.59 -6.12
N ARG A 182 18.92 3.29 -5.94
CA ARG A 182 19.44 2.41 -7.00
C ARG A 182 18.78 1.04 -7.06
N ASP A 183 18.68 0.35 -5.93
CA ASP A 183 18.35 -1.06 -5.90
C ASP A 183 16.92 -1.28 -5.42
N TRP A 184 16.12 -1.93 -6.25
CA TRP A 184 14.77 -2.32 -5.88
C TRP A 184 14.78 -3.53 -4.97
N TRP A 185 14.17 -3.39 -3.80
CA TRP A 185 13.77 -4.51 -2.95
C TRP A 185 12.27 -4.69 -3.04
N VAL A 186 11.82 -5.76 -3.70
CA VAL A 186 10.40 -6.05 -3.94
C VAL A 186 10.06 -7.41 -3.38
N GLU A 187 9.00 -7.48 -2.58
CA GLU A 187 8.49 -8.72 -1.99
C GLU A 187 6.98 -8.82 -2.15
N ARG A 188 6.48 -10.05 -2.18
CA ARG A 188 5.05 -10.35 -2.23
C ARG A 188 4.64 -11.17 -1.03
N PHE A 189 3.54 -10.78 -0.40
CA PHE A 189 3.03 -11.38 0.83
C PHE A 189 1.61 -11.89 0.63
N ALA A 190 1.31 -13.08 1.17
CA ALA A 190 -0.07 -13.56 1.20
C ALA A 190 -0.86 -12.80 2.29
N ASN A 191 -2.10 -12.38 1.98
CA ASN A 191 -3.00 -11.70 2.90
C ASN A 191 -4.30 -12.50 3.08
N ARG A 192 -4.17 -13.83 3.24
CA ARG A 192 -5.28 -14.79 3.32
C ARG A 192 -4.99 -15.87 4.37
#